data_d4ab2dabbdc086da63fd70e59e27ffeb
#
_entry.id   d4ab2dabbdc086da63fd70e59e27ffeb
#
_cell.length_a   1.000
_cell.length_b   1.000
_cell.length_c   1.000
_cell.angle_alpha   90.00
_cell.angle_beta   90.00
_cell.angle_gamma   90.00
#
_symmetry.space_group_name_H-M   'P 1'
#
loop_
_entity.id
_entity.type
_entity.pdbx_description
1 polymer ?
#
loop_
_entity_poly.entity_id
_entity_poly.type
_entity_poly.pdbx_seq_one_letter_code
_entity_poly.pdbx_strand_id
1 'polypeptide(L)'
;MSTVSEAAGRAYGGESAADRDDRRRRQLLDAGLRVFGSVGYRAATVRGLCREAKIADRHFYQYFDKTEDLLLAVYAECIAHLTDSVSEAMAEVDPDGDLKAVAEHLLEPFFRVVEDPHLARVVWMEVLGVSPRVEQTYLTAMQQFGTLLLGYLRTLAGDVPSGPELDVDLLATAAIGAISHTAMTWYQSGYAAERRIVVATIATMLANIVAPLQT
;
A
#
# COMPACT_ATOMS: atom_id res chain seq x y z
N MET A 1 56.33 -34.06 19.53
CA MET A 1 55.16 -34.12 18.64
C MET A 1 54.01 -33.53 19.43
N SER A 2 53.73 -32.24 19.21
CA SER A 2 52.75 -31.47 19.93
C SER A 2 51.44 -31.50 19.13
N THR A 3 50.38 -31.98 19.77
CA THR A 3 49.00 -31.90 19.27
C THR A 3 48.39 -30.57 19.64
N VAL A 4 48.17 -29.72 18.66
CA VAL A 4 47.43 -28.47 18.85
C VAL A 4 45.95 -28.81 18.88
N SER A 5 45.33 -28.56 20.03
CA SER A 5 43.88 -28.66 20.22
C SER A 5 43.25 -27.40 19.70
N GLU A 6 42.56 -27.49 18.57
CA GLU A 6 41.80 -26.44 17.94
C GLU A 6 40.45 -26.29 18.69
N ALA A 7 40.40 -25.31 19.60
CA ALA A 7 39.18 -24.94 20.29
C ALA A 7 38.26 -24.22 19.32
N ALA A 8 37.29 -24.94 18.76
CA ALA A 8 36.18 -24.37 18.02
C ALA A 8 35.36 -23.43 18.93
N GLY A 9 35.60 -22.12 18.79
CA GLY A 9 34.84 -21.08 19.44
C GLY A 9 33.38 -21.13 18.96
N ARG A 10 32.45 -21.50 19.85
CA ARG A 10 31.02 -21.36 19.65
C ARG A 10 30.71 -19.88 19.45
N ALA A 11 30.35 -19.52 18.23
CA ALA A 11 29.75 -18.23 17.94
C ALA A 11 28.42 -18.13 18.71
N TYR A 12 28.42 -17.39 19.81
CA TYR A 12 27.24 -17.01 20.56
C TYR A 12 26.52 -15.96 19.68
N GLY A 13 25.53 -16.40 18.89
CA GLY A 13 24.72 -15.55 18.01
C GLY A 13 23.80 -14.65 18.81
N GLY A 14 24.37 -13.66 19.48
CA GLY A 14 23.61 -12.55 20.04
C GLY A 14 23.19 -11.62 18.89
N GLU A 15 21.88 -11.32 18.79
CA GLU A 15 21.32 -10.33 17.87
C GLU A 15 22.15 -9.03 17.94
N SER A 16 22.56 -8.47 16.78
CA SER A 16 23.35 -7.24 16.73
C SER A 16 22.55 -6.04 17.27
N ALA A 17 23.24 -4.95 17.59
CA ALA A 17 22.57 -3.71 17.99
C ALA A 17 21.67 -3.17 16.87
N ALA A 18 22.11 -3.29 15.60
CA ALA A 18 21.34 -2.90 14.43
C ALA A 18 20.08 -3.77 14.26
N ASP A 19 20.20 -5.10 14.40
CA ASP A 19 19.04 -6.00 14.27
C ASP A 19 17.98 -5.72 15.34
N ARG A 20 18.41 -5.40 16.58
CA ARG A 20 17.49 -5.01 17.66
C ARG A 20 16.80 -3.70 17.38
N ASP A 21 17.50 -2.76 16.75
CA ASP A 21 16.97 -1.46 16.37
C ASP A 21 15.92 -1.60 15.27
N ASP A 22 16.22 -2.31 14.21
CA ASP A 22 15.31 -2.61 13.10
C ASP A 22 14.07 -3.37 13.58
N ARG A 23 14.25 -4.32 14.49
CA ARG A 23 13.13 -5.05 15.07
C ARG A 23 12.20 -4.14 15.86
N ARG A 24 12.73 -3.23 16.69
CA ARG A 24 11.89 -2.29 17.46
C ARG A 24 11.15 -1.33 16.56
N ARG A 25 11.81 -0.84 15.51
CA ARG A 25 11.16 0.00 14.52
C ARG A 25 10.00 -0.72 13.84
N ARG A 26 10.19 -1.96 13.42
CA ARG A 26 9.10 -2.81 12.86
C ARG A 26 7.99 -3.05 13.86
N GLN A 27 8.29 -3.34 15.12
CA GLN A 27 7.27 -3.49 16.16
C GLN A 27 6.41 -2.23 16.33
N LEU A 28 6.99 -1.03 16.19
CA LEU A 28 6.23 0.23 16.21
C LEU A 28 5.36 0.40 14.96
N LEU A 29 5.84 0.04 13.78
CA LEU A 29 5.08 0.10 12.54
C LEU A 29 3.88 -0.86 12.57
N ASP A 30 4.10 -2.12 12.99
CA ASP A 30 3.04 -3.11 13.16
C ASP A 30 2.01 -2.68 14.20
N ALA A 31 2.47 -2.11 15.33
CA ALA A 31 1.58 -1.57 16.36
C ALA A 31 0.82 -0.34 15.86
N GLY A 32 1.47 0.53 15.09
CA GLY A 32 0.86 1.66 14.43
C GLY A 32 -0.28 1.23 13.50
N LEU A 33 -0.03 0.26 12.63
CA LEU A 33 -1.05 -0.29 11.73
C LEU A 33 -2.27 -0.80 12.51
N ARG A 34 -2.05 -1.63 13.56
CA ARG A 34 -3.15 -2.14 14.37
C ARG A 34 -3.90 -1.06 15.14
N VAL A 35 -3.19 -0.12 15.78
CA VAL A 35 -3.82 0.94 16.58
C VAL A 35 -4.55 1.94 15.70
N PHE A 36 -3.90 2.47 14.66
CA PHE A 36 -4.55 3.41 13.74
C PHE A 36 -5.70 2.74 12.98
N GLY A 37 -5.52 1.50 12.57
CA GLY A 37 -6.54 0.72 11.87
C GLY A 37 -7.70 0.22 12.76
N SER A 38 -7.61 0.34 14.09
CA SER A 38 -8.70 -0.07 15.00
C SER A 38 -9.35 1.12 15.71
N VAL A 39 -8.61 1.87 16.54
CA VAL A 39 -9.15 2.99 17.30
C VAL A 39 -9.02 4.34 16.59
N GLY A 40 -8.19 4.41 15.55
CA GLY A 40 -7.94 5.60 14.76
C GLY A 40 -6.79 6.47 15.27
N TYR A 41 -6.24 7.31 14.38
CA TYR A 41 -5.10 8.18 14.66
C TYR A 41 -5.39 9.16 15.81
N ARG A 42 -6.58 9.79 15.81
CA ARG A 42 -6.95 10.82 16.81
C ARG A 42 -7.02 10.27 18.23
N ALA A 43 -7.33 8.98 18.40
CA ALA A 43 -7.39 8.33 19.70
C ALA A 43 -6.07 7.67 20.11
N ALA A 44 -5.12 7.54 19.19
CA ALA A 44 -3.83 6.93 19.45
C ALA A 44 -2.94 7.80 20.33
N THR A 45 -2.26 7.18 21.27
CA THR A 45 -1.27 7.84 22.15
C THR A 45 0.07 7.11 22.07
N VAL A 46 1.19 7.81 22.27
CA VAL A 46 2.53 7.19 22.32
C VAL A 46 2.55 6.02 23.29
N ARG A 47 1.97 6.18 24.48
CA ARG A 47 1.90 5.12 25.48
C ARG A 47 1.07 3.91 25.00
N GLY A 48 -0.03 4.15 24.29
CA GLY A 48 -0.86 3.10 23.71
C GLY A 48 -0.11 2.32 22.61
N LEU A 49 0.58 3.04 21.73
CA LEU A 49 1.42 2.48 20.66
C LEU A 49 2.58 1.65 21.23
N CYS A 50 3.32 2.17 22.23
CA CYS A 50 4.41 1.45 22.87
C CYS A 50 3.94 0.19 23.60
N ARG A 51 2.77 0.25 24.26
CA ARG A 51 2.17 -0.94 24.91
C ARG A 51 1.81 -1.99 23.88
N GLU A 52 1.22 -1.62 22.75
CA GLU A 52 0.90 -2.53 21.65
C GLU A 52 2.18 -3.12 21.03
N ALA A 53 3.20 -2.28 20.81
CA ALA A 53 4.51 -2.69 20.31
C ALA A 53 5.34 -3.51 21.28
N LYS A 54 4.94 -3.59 22.57
CA LYS A 54 5.68 -4.23 23.68
C LYS A 54 7.08 -3.66 23.87
N ILE A 55 7.21 -2.34 23.76
CA ILE A 55 8.45 -1.59 24.01
C ILE A 55 8.23 -0.51 25.07
N ALA A 56 9.32 -0.03 25.68
CA ALA A 56 9.22 1.09 26.62
C ALA A 56 9.05 2.43 25.88
N ASP A 57 8.27 3.36 26.47
CA ASP A 57 7.90 4.65 25.87
C ASP A 57 9.12 5.48 25.42
N ARG A 58 10.25 5.39 26.14
CA ARG A 58 11.50 6.06 25.77
C ARG A 58 12.06 5.64 24.42
N HIS A 59 11.71 4.45 23.92
CA HIS A 59 12.17 3.95 22.63
C HIS A 59 11.37 4.52 21.47
N PHE A 60 10.15 5.02 21.70
CA PHE A 60 9.37 5.67 20.63
C PHE A 60 10.14 6.84 20.02
N TYR A 61 10.66 7.73 20.88
CA TYR A 61 11.34 8.96 20.46
C TYR A 61 12.74 8.73 19.86
N GLN A 62 13.21 7.48 19.81
CA GLN A 62 14.40 7.10 19.06
C GLN A 62 14.11 6.95 17.56
N TYR A 63 12.85 6.71 17.19
CA TYR A 63 12.42 6.43 15.83
C TYR A 63 11.48 7.48 15.24
N PHE A 64 10.65 8.08 16.07
CA PHE A 64 9.60 9.02 15.65
C PHE A 64 9.48 10.18 16.65
N ASP A 65 9.50 11.41 16.16
CA ASP A 65 9.36 12.60 17.02
C ASP A 65 7.92 12.75 17.56
N LYS A 66 6.93 12.35 16.76
CA LYS A 66 5.51 12.41 17.10
C LYS A 66 4.70 11.29 16.44
N THR A 67 3.46 11.10 16.88
CA THR A 67 2.56 10.07 16.33
C THR A 67 2.27 10.25 14.84
N GLU A 68 2.30 11.49 14.34
CA GLU A 68 2.14 11.79 12.92
C GLU A 68 3.26 11.19 12.06
N ASP A 69 4.52 11.18 12.55
CA ASP A 69 5.64 10.59 11.83
C ASP A 69 5.50 9.06 11.74
N LEU A 70 4.99 8.44 12.81
CA LEU A 70 4.66 7.02 12.78
C LEU A 70 3.48 6.76 11.81
N LEU A 71 2.44 7.60 11.80
CA LEU A 71 1.32 7.46 10.86
C LEU A 71 1.81 7.51 9.41
N LEU A 72 2.66 8.47 9.08
CA LEU A 72 3.25 8.60 7.74
C LEU A 72 4.09 7.38 7.35
N ALA A 73 4.87 6.84 8.29
CA ALA A 73 5.67 5.65 8.06
C ALA A 73 4.79 4.39 7.84
N VAL A 74 3.73 4.22 8.65
CA VAL A 74 2.75 3.13 8.48
C VAL A 74 2.00 3.28 7.15
N TYR A 75 1.57 4.49 6.82
CA TYR A 75 0.93 4.77 5.53
C TYR A 75 1.84 4.41 4.35
N ALA A 76 3.11 4.82 4.41
CA ALA A 76 4.09 4.50 3.37
C ALA A 76 4.27 2.98 3.19
N GLU A 77 4.30 2.19 4.27
CA GLU A 77 4.35 0.71 4.18
C GLU A 77 3.06 0.13 3.58
N CYS A 78 1.88 0.66 3.94
CA CYS A 78 0.62 0.23 3.32
C CYS A 78 0.62 0.51 1.81
N ILE A 79 1.07 1.70 1.40
CA ILE A 79 1.16 2.07 -0.03
C ILE A 79 2.19 1.21 -0.76
N ALA A 80 3.36 0.94 -0.16
CA ALA A 80 4.36 0.05 -0.73
C ALA A 80 3.78 -1.36 -0.94
N HIS A 81 3.09 -1.91 0.06
CA HIS A 81 2.46 -3.23 -0.06
C HIS A 81 1.41 -3.31 -1.17
N LEU A 82 0.56 -2.28 -1.31
CA LEU A 82 -0.38 -2.17 -2.43
C LEU A 82 0.33 -2.07 -3.78
N THR A 83 1.38 -1.25 -3.87
CA THR A 83 2.17 -1.06 -5.09
C THR A 83 2.89 -2.34 -5.51
N ASP A 84 3.54 -3.01 -4.57
CA ASP A 84 4.28 -4.25 -4.82
C ASP A 84 3.34 -5.34 -5.32
N SER A 85 2.15 -5.50 -4.69
CA SER A 85 1.16 -6.50 -5.08
C SER A 85 0.67 -6.33 -6.53
N VAL A 86 0.50 -5.08 -6.97
CA VAL A 86 0.10 -4.76 -8.35
C VAL A 86 1.28 -4.92 -9.31
N SER A 87 2.48 -4.50 -8.90
CA SER A 87 3.69 -4.59 -9.74
C SER A 87 4.10 -6.03 -10.02
N GLU A 88 3.95 -6.92 -9.05
CA GLU A 88 4.16 -8.37 -9.24
C GLU A 88 3.19 -8.93 -10.30
N ALA A 89 1.89 -8.59 -10.19
CA ALA A 89 0.90 -9.00 -11.16
C ALA A 89 1.16 -8.43 -12.56
N MET A 90 1.64 -7.17 -12.65
CA MET A 90 2.00 -6.54 -13.93
C MET A 90 3.11 -7.30 -14.67
N ALA A 91 4.04 -7.91 -13.95
CA ALA A 91 5.13 -8.68 -14.57
C ALA A 91 4.65 -9.99 -15.23
N GLU A 92 3.47 -10.46 -14.88
CA GLU A 92 2.88 -11.72 -15.38
C GLU A 92 1.83 -11.51 -16.48
N VAL A 93 1.53 -10.28 -16.84
CA VAL A 93 0.47 -9.96 -17.83
C VAL A 93 0.92 -10.30 -19.25
N ASP A 94 0.02 -10.94 -20.00
CA ASP A 94 0.09 -11.06 -21.45
C ASP A 94 -0.41 -9.76 -22.11
N PRO A 95 0.45 -9.00 -22.82
CA PRO A 95 0.04 -7.74 -23.44
C PRO A 95 -1.03 -7.89 -24.53
N ASP A 96 -1.11 -9.07 -25.15
CA ASP A 96 -2.08 -9.39 -26.21
C ASP A 96 -3.39 -9.99 -25.64
N GLY A 97 -3.50 -10.05 -24.30
CA GLY A 97 -4.66 -10.62 -23.61
C GLY A 97 -5.92 -9.76 -23.72
N ASP A 98 -7.07 -10.37 -23.38
CA ASP A 98 -8.34 -9.64 -23.27
C ASP A 98 -8.25 -8.56 -22.19
N LEU A 99 -8.58 -7.31 -22.52
CA LEU A 99 -8.45 -6.14 -21.63
C LEU A 99 -9.15 -6.32 -20.29
N LYS A 100 -10.29 -6.98 -20.27
CA LYS A 100 -11.03 -7.22 -19.04
C LYS A 100 -10.29 -8.25 -18.18
N ALA A 101 -9.82 -9.35 -18.78
CA ALA A 101 -9.05 -10.38 -18.07
C ALA A 101 -7.75 -9.81 -17.49
N VAL A 102 -7.07 -8.96 -18.25
CA VAL A 102 -5.89 -8.23 -17.80
C VAL A 102 -6.23 -7.32 -16.60
N ALA A 103 -7.30 -6.53 -16.69
CA ALA A 103 -7.73 -5.67 -15.60
C ALA A 103 -8.12 -6.48 -14.35
N GLU A 104 -8.81 -7.62 -14.49
CA GLU A 104 -9.13 -8.53 -13.38
C GLU A 104 -7.85 -9.05 -12.72
N HIS A 105 -6.86 -9.48 -13.53
CA HIS A 105 -5.58 -9.98 -13.02
C HIS A 105 -4.82 -8.93 -12.20
N LEU A 106 -4.82 -7.68 -12.62
CA LEU A 106 -4.15 -6.58 -11.91
C LEU A 106 -4.89 -6.10 -10.67
N LEU A 107 -6.22 -6.12 -10.70
CA LEU A 107 -7.05 -5.66 -9.59
C LEU A 107 -7.15 -6.69 -8.46
N GLU A 108 -7.09 -7.99 -8.77
CA GLU A 108 -7.25 -9.07 -7.80
C GLU A 108 -6.26 -8.97 -6.62
N PRO A 109 -4.93 -8.82 -6.81
CA PRO A 109 -4.00 -8.67 -5.68
C PRO A 109 -4.23 -7.36 -4.90
N PHE A 110 -4.57 -6.26 -5.57
CA PHE A 110 -4.91 -5.00 -4.91
C PHE A 110 -6.10 -5.17 -3.95
N PHE A 111 -7.23 -5.69 -4.44
CA PHE A 111 -8.42 -5.88 -3.61
C PHE A 111 -8.24 -6.96 -2.53
N ARG A 112 -7.34 -7.93 -2.74
CA ARG A 112 -6.93 -8.89 -1.71
C ARG A 112 -6.22 -8.22 -0.54
N VAL A 113 -5.31 -7.28 -0.81
CA VAL A 113 -4.63 -6.49 0.22
C VAL A 113 -5.63 -5.58 0.95
N VAL A 114 -6.60 -5.01 0.24
CA VAL A 114 -7.67 -4.16 0.82
C VAL A 114 -8.58 -4.92 1.80
N GLU A 115 -8.65 -6.24 1.73
CA GLU A 115 -9.41 -7.05 2.71
C GLU A 115 -8.84 -7.00 4.14
N ASP A 116 -7.59 -6.52 4.33
CA ASP A 116 -7.13 -6.16 5.67
C ASP A 116 -7.81 -4.86 6.13
N PRO A 117 -8.73 -4.92 7.12
CA PRO A 117 -9.49 -3.76 7.55
C PRO A 117 -8.62 -2.71 8.24
N HIS A 118 -7.47 -3.08 8.83
CA HIS A 118 -6.55 -2.13 9.44
C HIS A 118 -5.84 -1.32 8.35
N LEU A 119 -5.36 -1.99 7.30
CA LEU A 119 -4.74 -1.32 6.16
C LEU A 119 -5.75 -0.42 5.45
N ALA A 120 -6.92 -0.92 5.12
CA ALA A 120 -7.97 -0.16 4.44
C ALA A 120 -8.32 1.12 5.22
N ARG A 121 -8.49 1.01 6.54
CA ARG A 121 -8.77 2.16 7.38
C ARG A 121 -7.63 3.17 7.38
N VAL A 122 -6.39 2.74 7.54
CA VAL A 122 -5.23 3.64 7.52
C VAL A 122 -5.15 4.38 6.18
N VAL A 123 -5.29 3.67 5.06
CA VAL A 123 -5.12 4.24 3.73
C VAL A 123 -6.18 5.29 3.39
N TRP A 124 -7.44 5.08 3.77
CA TRP A 124 -8.53 5.97 3.33
C TRP A 124 -9.18 6.81 4.43
N MET A 125 -9.11 6.40 5.70
CA MET A 125 -9.87 7.07 6.75
C MET A 125 -9.00 7.86 7.72
N GLU A 126 -7.76 7.47 7.94
CA GLU A 126 -6.93 8.04 9.01
C GLU A 126 -5.93 9.10 8.50
N VAL A 127 -5.80 9.28 7.17
CA VAL A 127 -4.86 10.25 6.57
C VAL A 127 -5.53 11.59 6.22
N LEU A 128 -6.82 11.60 5.93
CA LEU A 128 -7.52 12.83 5.55
C LEU A 128 -7.85 13.68 6.78
N GLY A 129 -7.58 14.99 6.71
CA GLY A 129 -7.89 15.94 7.78
C GLY A 129 -6.96 15.85 9.00
N VAL A 130 -5.77 15.24 8.87
CA VAL A 130 -4.75 15.19 9.94
C VAL A 130 -3.88 16.44 9.91
N SER A 131 -3.17 16.66 8.81
CA SER A 131 -2.33 17.84 8.59
C SER A 131 -2.05 18.02 7.10
N PRO A 132 -1.62 19.23 6.67
CA PRO A 132 -1.22 19.45 5.27
C PRO A 132 -0.11 18.50 4.79
N ARG A 133 0.80 18.11 5.68
CA ARG A 133 1.88 17.16 5.36
C ARG A 133 1.33 15.77 5.04
N VAL A 134 0.38 15.28 5.84
CA VAL A 134 -0.25 13.98 5.63
C VAL A 134 -1.12 13.99 4.36
N GLU A 135 -1.88 15.06 4.15
CA GLU A 135 -2.68 15.22 2.92
C GLU A 135 -1.81 15.26 1.67
N GLN A 136 -0.69 15.97 1.71
CA GLN A 136 0.26 15.99 0.58
C GLN A 136 0.83 14.61 0.29
N THR A 137 1.12 13.82 1.32
CA THR A 137 1.62 12.44 1.16
C THR A 137 0.54 11.56 0.49
N TYR A 138 -0.73 11.69 0.88
CA TYR A 138 -1.85 11.01 0.25
C TYR A 138 -1.99 11.39 -1.23
N LEU A 139 -1.97 12.69 -1.55
CA LEU A 139 -2.08 13.16 -2.94
C LEU A 139 -0.92 12.67 -3.81
N THR A 140 0.30 12.66 -3.25
CA THR A 140 1.48 12.12 -3.94
C THR A 140 1.32 10.63 -4.24
N ALA A 141 0.81 9.84 -3.31
CA ALA A 141 0.55 8.41 -3.54
C ALA A 141 -0.50 8.20 -4.65
N MET A 142 -1.58 8.99 -4.67
CA MET A 142 -2.59 8.92 -5.73
C MET A 142 -2.02 9.26 -7.11
N GLN A 143 -1.14 10.27 -7.19
CA GLN A 143 -0.44 10.62 -8.43
C GLN A 143 0.51 9.50 -8.90
N GLN A 144 1.23 8.86 -7.97
CA GLN A 144 2.11 7.73 -8.29
C GLN A 144 1.32 6.54 -8.87
N PHE A 145 0.17 6.19 -8.28
CA PHE A 145 -0.71 5.16 -8.84
C PHE A 145 -1.23 5.54 -10.23
N GLY A 146 -1.60 6.82 -10.46
CA GLY A 146 -1.98 7.33 -11.77
C GLY A 146 -0.87 7.15 -12.80
N THR A 147 0.38 7.48 -12.44
CA THR A 147 1.55 7.32 -13.29
C THR A 147 1.82 5.85 -13.64
N LEU A 148 1.69 4.94 -12.67
CA LEU A 148 1.82 3.50 -12.91
C LEU A 148 0.75 2.99 -13.86
N LEU A 149 -0.50 3.39 -13.67
CA LEU A 149 -1.61 3.02 -14.55
C LEU A 149 -1.38 3.52 -15.98
N LEU A 150 -0.95 4.78 -16.15
CA LEU A 150 -0.63 5.34 -17.47
C LEU A 150 0.52 4.61 -18.15
N GLY A 151 1.59 4.31 -17.42
CA GLY A 151 2.71 3.52 -17.93
C GLY A 151 2.24 2.17 -18.48
N TYR A 152 1.33 1.53 -17.74
CA TYR A 152 0.75 0.26 -18.12
C TYR A 152 -0.18 0.37 -19.34
N LEU A 153 -1.05 1.37 -19.38
CA LEU A 153 -1.94 1.63 -20.53
C LEU A 153 -1.14 1.85 -21.81
N ARG A 154 -0.01 2.56 -21.74
CA ARG A 154 0.90 2.75 -22.88
C ARG A 154 1.54 1.44 -23.36
N THR A 155 1.80 0.53 -22.45
CA THR A 155 2.34 -0.79 -22.81
C THR A 155 1.31 -1.64 -23.55
N LEU A 156 0.03 -1.57 -23.17
CA LEU A 156 -1.06 -2.36 -23.76
C LEU A 156 -1.65 -1.74 -25.05
N ALA A 157 -1.79 -0.43 -25.09
CA ALA A 157 -2.51 0.27 -26.14
C ALA A 157 -1.60 1.09 -27.07
N GLY A 158 -0.29 1.10 -26.82
CA GLY A 158 0.64 2.01 -27.49
C GLY A 158 0.49 3.45 -26.97
N ASP A 159 1.00 4.42 -27.74
CA ASP A 159 0.83 5.83 -27.40
C ASP A 159 -0.65 6.21 -27.50
N VAL A 160 -1.32 6.33 -26.36
CA VAL A 160 -2.68 6.84 -26.28
C VAL A 160 -2.64 8.33 -26.64
N PRO A 161 -3.26 8.75 -27.76
CA PRO A 161 -3.16 10.14 -28.19
C PRO A 161 -3.92 11.05 -27.23
N SER A 162 -3.21 11.98 -26.61
CA SER A 162 -3.84 13.14 -25.96
C SER A 162 -4.30 14.10 -27.08
N GLY A 163 -5.57 14.47 -27.07
CA GLY A 163 -6.16 15.36 -28.06
C GLY A 163 -7.02 16.44 -27.39
N PRO A 164 -7.59 17.36 -28.16
CA PRO A 164 -8.42 18.44 -27.61
C PRO A 164 -9.66 17.96 -26.89
N GLU A 165 -10.06 16.69 -27.05
CA GLU A 165 -11.25 16.10 -26.47
C GLU A 165 -10.92 15.07 -25.36
N LEU A 166 -9.65 14.65 -25.21
CA LEU A 166 -9.24 13.65 -24.21
C LEU A 166 -7.89 14.01 -23.58
N ASP A 167 -7.91 14.23 -22.27
CA ASP A 167 -6.72 14.35 -21.43
C ASP A 167 -6.46 13.00 -20.73
N VAL A 168 -5.38 12.35 -21.12
CA VAL A 168 -5.03 11.00 -20.65
C VAL A 168 -4.61 11.00 -19.16
N ASP A 169 -4.04 12.10 -18.67
CA ASP A 169 -3.68 12.23 -17.25
C ASP A 169 -4.94 12.37 -16.37
N LEU A 170 -5.95 13.12 -16.87
CA LEU A 170 -7.26 13.18 -16.21
C LEU A 170 -7.99 11.84 -16.27
N LEU A 171 -7.86 11.10 -17.36
CA LEU A 171 -8.45 9.76 -17.48
C LEU A 171 -7.84 8.80 -16.44
N ALA A 172 -6.52 8.80 -16.29
CA ALA A 172 -5.85 8.00 -15.25
C ALA A 172 -6.26 8.42 -13.84
N THR A 173 -6.36 9.72 -13.59
CA THR A 173 -6.86 10.27 -12.33
C THR A 173 -8.28 9.79 -12.03
N ALA A 174 -9.17 9.80 -13.02
CA ALA A 174 -10.54 9.32 -12.88
C ALA A 174 -10.59 7.81 -12.61
N ALA A 175 -9.77 7.02 -13.30
CA ALA A 175 -9.67 5.57 -13.10
C ALA A 175 -9.17 5.22 -11.68
N ILE A 176 -8.09 5.86 -11.21
CA ILE A 176 -7.58 5.69 -9.84
C ILE A 176 -8.61 6.16 -8.81
N GLY A 177 -9.30 7.26 -9.06
CA GLY A 177 -10.40 7.72 -8.21
C GLY A 177 -11.53 6.69 -8.11
N ALA A 178 -11.94 6.08 -9.22
CA ALA A 178 -12.96 5.04 -9.23
C ALA A 178 -12.52 3.78 -8.46
N ILE A 179 -11.30 3.29 -8.69
CA ILE A 179 -10.73 2.14 -7.96
C ILE A 179 -10.68 2.44 -6.46
N SER A 180 -10.08 3.57 -6.08
CA SER A 180 -9.88 3.98 -4.68
C SER A 180 -11.21 4.20 -3.96
N HIS A 181 -12.17 4.89 -4.59
CA HIS A 181 -13.49 5.11 -4.01
C HIS A 181 -14.28 3.82 -3.85
N THR A 182 -14.20 2.91 -4.81
CA THR A 182 -14.83 1.58 -4.71
C THR A 182 -14.23 0.77 -3.57
N ALA A 183 -12.91 0.76 -3.42
CA ALA A 183 -12.22 0.07 -2.33
C ALA A 183 -12.64 0.64 -0.96
N MET A 184 -12.66 1.97 -0.82
CA MET A 184 -13.12 2.64 0.40
C MET A 184 -14.58 2.29 0.73
N THR A 185 -15.48 2.35 -0.26
CA THR A 185 -16.91 2.05 -0.08
C THR A 185 -17.12 0.58 0.28
N TRP A 186 -16.34 -0.31 -0.34
CA TRP A 186 -16.38 -1.75 -0.05
C TRP A 186 -15.94 -2.03 1.40
N TYR A 187 -14.84 -1.41 1.85
CA TYR A 187 -14.45 -1.45 3.26
C TYR A 187 -15.55 -0.93 4.19
N GLN A 188 -16.14 0.25 3.90
CA GLN A 188 -17.20 0.87 4.72
C GLN A 188 -18.48 0.04 4.80
N SER A 189 -18.77 -0.75 3.76
CA SER A 189 -19.90 -1.68 3.75
C SER A 189 -19.65 -2.95 4.58
N GLY A 190 -18.46 -3.11 5.19
CA GLY A 190 -18.04 -4.33 5.85
C GLY A 190 -17.82 -5.48 4.86
N TYR A 191 -17.32 -5.17 3.66
CA TYR A 191 -17.05 -6.12 2.60
C TYR A 191 -18.30 -6.90 2.16
N ALA A 192 -19.44 -6.22 2.06
CA ALA A 192 -20.75 -6.85 1.77
C ALA A 192 -20.80 -7.59 0.44
N ALA A 193 -20.07 -7.12 -0.59
CA ALA A 193 -19.93 -7.83 -1.86
C ALA A 193 -18.73 -8.79 -1.82
N GLU A 194 -18.80 -9.91 -2.52
CA GLU A 194 -17.64 -10.77 -2.71
C GLU A 194 -16.56 -10.06 -3.53
N ARG A 195 -15.27 -10.23 -3.16
CA ARG A 195 -14.13 -9.60 -3.86
C ARG A 195 -14.20 -9.79 -5.38
N ARG A 196 -14.47 -11.01 -5.86
CA ARG A 196 -14.57 -11.30 -7.29
C ARG A 196 -15.60 -10.42 -8.02
N ILE A 197 -16.69 -10.03 -7.36
CA ILE A 197 -17.72 -9.15 -7.96
C ILE A 197 -17.20 -7.72 -8.04
N VAL A 198 -16.50 -7.24 -7.00
CA VAL A 198 -15.89 -5.91 -6.99
C VAL A 198 -14.85 -5.81 -8.09
N VAL A 199 -13.92 -6.78 -8.16
CA VAL A 199 -12.88 -6.87 -9.19
C VAL A 199 -13.50 -6.90 -10.60
N ALA A 200 -14.43 -7.79 -10.88
CA ALA A 200 -15.06 -7.90 -12.20
C ALA A 200 -15.83 -6.62 -12.61
N THR A 201 -16.43 -5.92 -11.65
CA THR A 201 -17.16 -4.67 -11.91
C THR A 201 -16.20 -3.57 -12.34
N ILE A 202 -15.12 -3.36 -11.58
CA ILE A 202 -14.10 -2.34 -11.91
C ILE A 202 -13.35 -2.72 -13.19
N ALA A 203 -12.99 -3.97 -13.38
CA ALA A 203 -12.34 -4.46 -14.60
C ALA A 203 -13.20 -4.19 -15.84
N THR A 204 -14.50 -4.45 -15.75
CA THR A 204 -15.45 -4.15 -16.85
C THR A 204 -15.47 -2.66 -17.16
N MET A 205 -15.49 -1.80 -16.13
CA MET A 205 -15.44 -0.35 -16.33
C MET A 205 -14.13 0.07 -17.03
N LEU A 206 -12.98 -0.39 -16.54
CA LEU A 206 -11.67 -0.04 -17.10
C LEU A 206 -11.51 -0.54 -18.54
N ALA A 207 -11.92 -1.78 -18.85
CA ALA A 207 -11.85 -2.32 -20.21
C ALA A 207 -12.68 -1.49 -21.20
N ASN A 208 -13.88 -1.05 -20.81
CA ASN A 208 -14.72 -0.21 -21.67
C ASN A 208 -14.19 1.23 -21.83
N ILE A 209 -13.37 1.72 -20.90
CA ILE A 209 -12.69 3.00 -21.05
C ILE A 209 -11.51 2.87 -22.03
N VAL A 210 -10.77 1.76 -21.97
CA VAL A 210 -9.54 1.56 -22.77
C VAL A 210 -9.83 1.08 -24.20
N ALA A 211 -10.84 0.25 -24.41
CA ALA A 211 -11.15 -0.31 -25.74
C ALA A 211 -11.26 0.73 -26.87
N PRO A 212 -11.91 1.91 -26.69
CA PRO A 212 -11.95 2.94 -27.72
C PRO A 212 -10.61 3.62 -28.01
N LEU A 213 -9.61 3.45 -27.14
CA LEU A 213 -8.29 4.10 -27.28
C LEU A 213 -7.32 3.26 -28.13
N GLN A 214 -7.69 2.02 -28.47
CA GLN A 214 -6.87 1.09 -29.26
C GLN A 214 -7.17 1.18 -30.78
N THR A 215 -8.11 2.04 -31.19
CA THR A 215 -8.52 2.24 -32.61
C THR A 215 -7.92 3.51 -33.17
#